data_ec9684db8efa2078b35001e88ccc044f
#
_entry.id   ec9684db8efa2078b35001e88ccc044f
#
_cell.length_a   1.000
_cell.length_b   1.000
_cell.length_c   1.000
_cell.angle_alpha   90.00
_cell.angle_beta   90.00
_cell.angle_gamma   90.00
#
_symmetry.space_group_name_H-M   'P 1'
#
loop_
_entity.id
_entity.type
_entity.pdbx_description
1 polymer ?
#
loop_
_entity_poly.entity_id
_entity_poly.type
_entity_poly.pdbx_seq_one_letter_code
_entity_poly.pdbx_strand_id
1 'polypeptide(L)'
;MSVKIQLLSDLHLEVHPHFVPGPAPGADLLVLAGDVGSYQAGTLLKDDDFGLGRFSPKNGWPTPVLYVPGNHEYDSLDFDATHARLRQTCERLGITWLERETITLQQLMGAKRFAGRPQPHEAHEAHAARGPSDAPDAPAVRFVGTTLWTDFDALGPTSVLSATSSASSTSANAWAQQQTARDKAFRAANYYLKKALTTRHGELMLAAQMRDQALLCQTWLRDALNEPFDGTTVAITHFAPSLKSADPRYGMTPGTAGFCNALDDLLPLAQLWLHGHLHAPSDYTASGCRVVANPLGYARKNEQTGFKGGFVVELPVKYGIFPHPD
;
A
#
# COMPACT_ATOMS: atom_id res chain seq x y z
N MET A 1 -6.38 -14.01 19.98
CA MET A 1 -5.58 -14.49 18.82
C MET A 1 -4.97 -13.28 18.11
N SER A 2 -3.97 -13.51 17.26
CA SER A 2 -3.37 -12.46 16.42
C SER A 2 -3.29 -12.94 14.98
N VAL A 3 -3.42 -12.02 14.03
CA VAL A 3 -3.09 -12.25 12.62
C VAL A 3 -1.63 -11.83 12.41
N LYS A 4 -0.83 -12.70 11.81
CA LYS A 4 0.61 -12.51 11.57
C LYS A 4 0.85 -12.15 10.12
N ILE A 5 1.32 -10.94 9.87
CA ILE A 5 1.51 -10.37 8.55
C ILE A 5 3.00 -10.25 8.27
N GLN A 6 3.54 -11.00 7.29
CA GLN A 6 4.86 -10.70 6.75
C GLN A 6 4.77 -9.43 5.92
N LEU A 7 5.65 -8.45 6.18
CA LEU A 7 5.68 -7.18 5.45
C LEU A 7 6.99 -7.03 4.69
N LEU A 8 6.88 -6.80 3.39
CA LEU A 8 8.01 -6.48 2.51
C LEU A 8 7.63 -5.27 1.64
N SER A 9 8.58 -4.37 1.42
CA SER A 9 8.43 -3.26 0.46
C SER A 9 9.76 -2.86 -0.14
N ASP A 10 9.73 -2.10 -1.22
CA ASP A 10 10.90 -1.47 -1.84
C ASP A 10 12.02 -2.50 -2.14
N LEU A 11 11.63 -3.64 -2.71
CA LEU A 11 12.55 -4.74 -2.98
C LEU A 11 13.51 -4.44 -4.12
N HIS A 12 13.08 -3.59 -5.06
CA HIS A 12 13.89 -3.14 -6.19
C HIS A 12 14.62 -4.28 -6.90
N LEU A 13 13.86 -5.31 -7.30
CA LEU A 13 14.41 -6.51 -7.94
C LEU A 13 15.13 -6.21 -9.25
N GLU A 14 14.90 -5.05 -9.85
CA GLU A 14 15.65 -4.55 -11.02
C GLU A 14 17.13 -4.31 -10.70
N VAL A 15 17.48 -4.08 -9.42
CA VAL A 15 18.88 -3.94 -8.96
C VAL A 15 19.29 -5.06 -7.99
N HIS A 16 18.33 -5.83 -7.50
CA HIS A 16 18.53 -6.99 -6.62
C HIS A 16 18.00 -8.29 -7.25
N PRO A 17 18.43 -8.68 -8.47
CA PRO A 17 17.79 -9.76 -9.24
C PRO A 17 17.89 -11.14 -8.57
N HIS A 18 18.83 -11.32 -7.65
CA HIS A 18 19.03 -12.58 -6.94
C HIS A 18 18.39 -12.61 -5.54
N PHE A 19 17.72 -11.51 -5.15
CA PHE A 19 17.05 -11.48 -3.86
C PHE A 19 15.77 -12.31 -3.91
N VAL A 20 15.70 -13.32 -3.06
CA VAL A 20 14.54 -14.21 -2.89
C VAL A 20 14.26 -14.32 -1.40
N PRO A 21 13.37 -13.50 -0.86
CA PRO A 21 12.96 -13.66 0.54
C PRO A 21 12.17 -14.95 0.70
N GLY A 22 12.39 -15.63 1.80
CA GLY A 22 11.57 -16.77 2.18
C GLY A 22 10.26 -16.34 2.86
N PRO A 23 9.25 -17.21 2.86
CA PRO A 23 8.07 -17.01 3.68
C PRO A 23 8.46 -17.02 5.17
N ALA A 24 7.98 -16.06 5.94
CA ALA A 24 8.25 -15.99 7.36
C ALA A 24 7.53 -17.13 8.11
N PRO A 25 8.21 -17.86 9.00
CA PRO A 25 7.58 -18.94 9.75
C PRO A 25 6.37 -18.45 10.56
N GLY A 26 5.24 -19.09 10.36
CA GLY A 26 3.99 -18.77 11.08
C GLY A 26 3.28 -17.50 10.64
N ALA A 27 3.70 -16.87 9.53
CA ALA A 27 2.92 -15.80 8.92
C ALA A 27 1.63 -16.35 8.29
N ASP A 28 0.51 -15.64 8.48
CA ASP A 28 -0.79 -15.98 7.90
C ASP A 28 -0.94 -15.45 6.48
N LEU A 29 -0.29 -14.33 6.17
CA LEU A 29 -0.30 -13.69 4.85
C LEU A 29 0.98 -12.86 4.63
N LEU A 30 1.25 -12.55 3.35
CA LEU A 30 2.28 -11.60 2.93
C LEU A 30 1.64 -10.32 2.42
N VAL A 31 2.19 -9.18 2.80
CA VAL A 31 1.93 -7.87 2.22
C VAL A 31 3.16 -7.38 1.47
N LEU A 32 2.99 -7.08 0.19
CA LEU A 32 3.96 -6.39 -0.67
C LEU A 32 3.49 -4.94 -0.81
N ALA A 33 4.16 -4.02 -0.13
CA ALA A 33 3.76 -2.62 -0.08
C ALA A 33 4.52 -1.76 -1.12
N GLY A 34 4.56 -2.23 -2.37
CA GLY A 34 5.06 -1.50 -3.54
C GLY A 34 6.56 -1.62 -3.79
N ASP A 35 6.97 -1.14 -4.96
CA ASP A 35 8.35 -1.11 -5.47
C ASP A 35 9.02 -2.49 -5.40
N VAL A 36 8.30 -3.51 -5.92
CA VAL A 36 8.81 -4.88 -6.00
C VAL A 36 9.84 -4.99 -7.11
N GLY A 37 9.55 -4.46 -8.29
CA GLY A 37 10.49 -4.46 -9.40
C GLY A 37 10.06 -3.56 -10.55
N SER A 38 11.03 -3.09 -11.32
CA SER A 38 10.89 -2.07 -12.35
C SER A 38 11.55 -2.48 -13.66
N TYR A 39 11.03 -1.95 -14.79
CA TYR A 39 11.63 -2.11 -16.11
C TYR A 39 12.35 -0.84 -16.60
N GLN A 40 12.78 0.00 -15.68
CA GLN A 40 13.61 1.17 -15.99
C GLN A 40 14.89 0.81 -16.75
N ALA A 41 15.51 1.80 -17.39
CA ALA A 41 16.77 1.61 -18.11
C ALA A 41 17.84 1.00 -17.20
N GLY A 42 18.47 -0.08 -17.65
CA GLY A 42 19.49 -0.81 -16.89
C GLY A 42 18.95 -1.84 -15.91
N THR A 43 17.66 -2.16 -15.98
CA THR A 43 17.06 -3.23 -15.17
C THR A 43 17.80 -4.58 -15.36
N LEU A 44 18.05 -5.28 -14.28
CA LEU A 44 18.56 -6.64 -14.29
C LEU A 44 17.45 -7.69 -14.21
N LEU A 45 16.21 -7.26 -14.03
CA LEU A 45 15.04 -8.13 -14.00
C LEU A 45 14.80 -8.71 -15.40
N LYS A 46 14.66 -10.05 -15.46
CA LYS A 46 14.48 -10.79 -16.72
C LYS A 46 13.04 -11.27 -16.91
N ASP A 47 12.28 -11.34 -15.83
CA ASP A 47 10.90 -11.78 -15.83
C ASP A 47 9.99 -10.69 -16.40
N ASP A 48 8.83 -11.06 -16.92
CA ASP A 48 7.83 -10.13 -17.49
C ASP A 48 6.70 -9.75 -16.51
N ASP A 49 6.89 -10.07 -15.25
CA ASP A 49 5.90 -10.01 -14.17
C ASP A 49 6.29 -9.08 -13.01
N PHE A 50 7.21 -8.14 -13.24
CA PHE A 50 7.75 -7.21 -12.22
C PHE A 50 8.41 -7.93 -11.02
N GLY A 51 8.82 -9.20 -11.20
CA GLY A 51 9.36 -10.05 -10.14
C GLY A 51 8.30 -10.60 -9.16
N LEU A 52 7.03 -10.31 -9.39
CA LEU A 52 5.90 -10.76 -8.57
C LEU A 52 5.74 -12.28 -8.57
N GLY A 53 6.17 -12.96 -9.62
CA GLY A 53 6.13 -14.43 -9.73
C GLY A 53 6.84 -15.16 -8.60
N ARG A 54 7.82 -14.52 -7.95
CA ARG A 54 8.55 -15.05 -6.77
C ARG A 54 7.66 -15.20 -5.55
N PHE A 55 6.59 -14.44 -5.47
CA PHE A 55 5.64 -14.40 -4.35
C PHE A 55 4.30 -15.03 -4.70
N SER A 56 4.19 -15.66 -5.88
CA SER A 56 2.93 -16.19 -6.38
C SER A 56 2.47 -17.42 -5.59
N PRO A 57 1.27 -17.41 -5.03
CA PRO A 57 0.66 -18.62 -4.46
C PRO A 57 0.50 -19.75 -5.48
N LYS A 58 0.34 -19.42 -6.77
CA LYS A 58 0.29 -20.42 -7.86
C LYS A 58 1.66 -21.03 -8.17
N ASN A 59 2.74 -20.33 -7.84
CA ASN A 59 4.11 -20.82 -7.99
C ASN A 59 4.69 -21.40 -6.69
N GLY A 60 3.86 -21.59 -5.66
CA GLY A 60 4.24 -22.27 -4.42
C GLY A 60 4.46 -21.36 -3.20
N TRP A 61 4.17 -20.06 -3.28
CA TRP A 61 4.19 -19.24 -2.06
C TRP A 61 3.09 -19.73 -1.09
N PRO A 62 3.40 -20.02 0.18
CA PRO A 62 2.52 -20.83 1.03
C PRO A 62 1.31 -20.08 1.58
N THR A 63 1.35 -18.74 1.60
CA THR A 63 0.31 -17.89 2.19
C THR A 63 -0.36 -17.03 1.13
N PRO A 64 -1.57 -16.49 1.38
CA PRO A 64 -2.14 -15.42 0.56
C PRO A 64 -1.19 -14.22 0.47
N VAL A 65 -1.23 -13.51 -0.65
CA VAL A 65 -0.39 -12.34 -0.91
C VAL A 65 -1.28 -11.18 -1.29
N LEU A 66 -1.14 -10.06 -0.56
CA LEU A 66 -1.72 -8.76 -0.89
C LEU A 66 -0.64 -7.88 -1.52
N TYR A 67 -0.97 -7.20 -2.59
CA TYR A 67 -0.02 -6.32 -3.26
C TYR A 67 -0.65 -4.95 -3.55
N VAL A 68 0.04 -3.91 -3.11
CA VAL A 68 -0.19 -2.52 -3.49
C VAL A 68 0.98 -2.10 -4.40
N PRO A 69 0.75 -1.54 -5.60
CA PRO A 69 1.86 -1.08 -6.44
C PRO A 69 2.55 0.14 -5.83
N GLY A 70 3.84 0.28 -6.11
CA GLY A 70 4.60 1.49 -5.81
C GLY A 70 4.69 2.43 -7.02
N ASN A 71 5.65 3.34 -6.99
CA ASN A 71 5.87 4.24 -8.12
C ASN A 71 6.87 3.69 -9.14
N HIS A 72 7.82 2.88 -8.70
CA HIS A 72 8.87 2.36 -9.59
C HIS A 72 8.40 1.28 -10.56
N GLU A 73 7.27 0.62 -10.33
CA GLU A 73 6.65 -0.27 -11.30
C GLU A 73 6.27 0.45 -12.61
N TYR A 74 6.10 1.77 -12.57
CA TYR A 74 5.71 2.58 -13.74
C TYR A 74 6.90 3.24 -14.44
N ASP A 75 8.12 3.13 -13.92
CA ASP A 75 9.30 3.78 -14.49
C ASP A 75 9.56 3.34 -15.94
N SER A 76 9.78 4.34 -16.80
CA SER A 76 10.02 4.19 -18.25
C SER A 76 8.84 3.58 -19.05
N LEU A 77 7.65 3.52 -18.45
CA LEU A 77 6.44 2.92 -19.04
C LEU A 77 5.29 3.93 -19.05
N ASP A 78 4.24 3.62 -19.85
CA ASP A 78 2.97 4.33 -19.79
C ASP A 78 2.19 3.92 -18.55
N PHE A 79 1.70 4.90 -17.79
CA PHE A 79 1.03 4.68 -16.51
C PHE A 79 -0.23 3.80 -16.63
N ASP A 80 -1.14 4.16 -17.53
CA ASP A 80 -2.44 3.49 -17.62
C ASP A 80 -2.29 2.05 -18.15
N ALA A 81 -1.42 1.85 -19.16
CA ALA A 81 -1.12 0.53 -19.69
C ALA A 81 -0.41 -0.36 -18.66
N THR A 82 0.52 0.21 -17.91
CA THR A 82 1.24 -0.52 -16.84
C THR A 82 0.32 -0.88 -15.69
N HIS A 83 -0.57 0.01 -15.29
CA HIS A 83 -1.57 -0.26 -14.26
C HIS A 83 -2.46 -1.46 -14.62
N ALA A 84 -2.96 -1.49 -15.85
CA ALA A 84 -3.74 -2.63 -16.35
C ALA A 84 -2.91 -3.92 -16.39
N ARG A 85 -1.65 -3.86 -16.84
CA ARG A 85 -0.72 -5.00 -16.89
C ARG A 85 -0.43 -5.55 -15.50
N LEU A 86 -0.18 -4.70 -14.49
CA LEU A 86 0.07 -5.10 -13.10
C LEU A 86 -1.14 -5.85 -12.53
N ARG A 87 -2.35 -5.32 -12.72
CA ARG A 87 -3.59 -5.99 -12.28
C ARG A 87 -3.75 -7.37 -12.93
N GLN A 88 -3.59 -7.48 -14.23
CA GLN A 88 -3.65 -8.77 -14.96
C GLN A 88 -2.56 -9.74 -14.48
N THR A 89 -1.36 -9.23 -14.19
CA THR A 89 -0.26 -10.04 -13.66
C THR A 89 -0.62 -10.60 -12.28
N CYS A 90 -1.20 -9.79 -11.40
CA CYS A 90 -1.68 -10.26 -10.10
C CYS A 90 -2.75 -11.36 -10.24
N GLU A 91 -3.74 -11.18 -11.11
CA GLU A 91 -4.78 -12.19 -11.41
C GLU A 91 -4.15 -13.49 -11.91
N ARG A 92 -3.22 -13.42 -12.85
CA ARG A 92 -2.47 -14.57 -13.39
C ARG A 92 -1.70 -15.30 -12.30
N LEU A 93 -1.08 -14.59 -11.38
CA LEU A 93 -0.22 -15.13 -10.32
C LEU A 93 -1.00 -15.54 -9.05
N GLY A 94 -2.29 -15.23 -8.96
CA GLY A 94 -3.09 -15.48 -7.74
C GLY A 94 -2.70 -14.56 -6.57
N ILE A 95 -2.16 -13.39 -6.87
CA ILE A 95 -1.87 -12.32 -5.93
C ILE A 95 -3.09 -11.42 -5.85
N THR A 96 -3.50 -11.02 -4.67
CA THR A 96 -4.61 -10.09 -4.49
C THR A 96 -4.13 -8.66 -4.76
N TRP A 97 -4.64 -8.08 -5.83
CA TRP A 97 -4.46 -6.68 -6.17
C TRP A 97 -5.21 -5.79 -5.18
N LEU A 98 -4.55 -4.79 -4.63
CA LEU A 98 -5.11 -3.92 -3.59
C LEU A 98 -4.87 -2.43 -3.89
N GLU A 99 -5.20 -2.00 -5.10
CA GLU A 99 -5.14 -0.59 -5.49
C GLU A 99 -6.55 -0.01 -5.58
N ARG A 100 -6.90 0.81 -4.59
CA ARG A 100 -8.26 1.31 -4.32
C ARG A 100 -9.26 0.17 -4.21
N GLU A 101 -8.89 -0.81 -3.39
CA GLU A 101 -9.68 -2.01 -3.13
C GLU A 101 -9.71 -2.30 -1.63
N THR A 102 -10.79 -2.93 -1.20
CA THR A 102 -10.97 -3.43 0.18
C THR A 102 -11.25 -4.92 0.13
N ILE A 103 -10.60 -5.69 0.99
CA ILE A 103 -10.83 -7.13 1.12
C ILE A 103 -10.85 -7.53 2.60
N THR A 104 -11.69 -8.49 2.96
CA THR A 104 -11.67 -9.07 4.31
C THR A 104 -10.76 -10.30 4.37
N LEU A 105 -10.24 -10.58 5.58
CA LEU A 105 -9.46 -11.80 5.82
C LEU A 105 -10.25 -13.07 5.43
N GLN A 106 -11.56 -13.08 5.68
CA GLN A 106 -12.43 -14.21 5.31
C GLN A 106 -12.47 -14.41 3.79
N GLN A 107 -12.63 -13.34 3.01
CA GLN A 107 -12.60 -13.40 1.54
C GLN A 107 -11.22 -13.87 1.04
N LEU A 108 -10.14 -13.34 1.62
CA LEU A 108 -8.76 -13.69 1.27
C LEU A 108 -8.47 -15.18 1.54
N MET A 109 -8.92 -15.72 2.69
CA MET A 109 -8.74 -17.13 3.05
C MET A 109 -9.70 -18.06 2.29
N GLY A 110 -10.91 -17.59 1.95
CA GLY A 110 -11.89 -18.32 1.14
C GLY A 110 -11.40 -18.55 -0.29
N ALA A 111 -10.76 -17.57 -0.89
CA ALA A 111 -10.17 -17.70 -2.23
C ALA A 111 -9.12 -18.84 -2.29
N LYS A 112 -8.40 -19.09 -1.20
CA LYS A 112 -7.41 -20.18 -1.11
C LYS A 112 -8.07 -21.58 -1.15
N ARG A 113 -9.29 -21.74 -0.63
CA ARG A 113 -10.01 -23.04 -0.64
C ARG A 113 -10.48 -23.42 -2.05
N PHE A 114 -10.70 -22.47 -2.95
CA PHE A 114 -11.17 -22.70 -4.31
C PHE A 114 -10.04 -22.86 -5.35
N ALA A 115 -8.87 -22.29 -5.11
CA ALA A 115 -7.73 -22.36 -6.06
C ALA A 115 -7.10 -23.76 -6.18
N GLY A 116 -7.41 -24.69 -5.29
CA GLY A 116 -6.86 -26.06 -5.26
C GLY A 116 -7.80 -27.20 -5.68
N ARG A 117 -9.01 -26.90 -6.19
CA ARG A 117 -9.92 -27.93 -6.69
C ARG A 117 -10.01 -27.93 -8.22
N PRO A 118 -9.79 -29.08 -8.90
CA PRO A 118 -10.14 -29.21 -10.31
C PRO A 118 -11.64 -28.95 -10.49
N GLN A 119 -12.02 -28.18 -11.52
CA GLN A 119 -13.40 -27.95 -11.89
C GLN A 119 -14.09 -29.30 -12.20
N PRO A 120 -15.15 -29.69 -11.51
CA PRO A 120 -15.96 -30.80 -11.98
C PRO A 120 -16.82 -30.29 -13.12
N HIS A 121 -16.68 -30.91 -14.30
CA HIS A 121 -17.69 -30.85 -15.33
C HIS A 121 -19.02 -31.40 -14.78
N GLU A 122 -20.07 -30.61 -14.95
CA GLU A 122 -21.48 -30.92 -14.93
C GLU A 122 -22.00 -32.01 -13.95
N ALA A 123 -22.72 -31.58 -12.95
CA ALA A 123 -23.80 -32.38 -12.38
C ALA A 123 -24.92 -31.44 -11.87
N HIS A 124 -26.11 -31.72 -12.42
CA HIS A 124 -27.40 -31.11 -12.11
C HIS A 124 -27.79 -31.18 -10.63
N GLU A 125 -28.43 -30.11 -10.19
CA GLU A 125 -29.49 -30.02 -9.16
C GLU A 125 -29.41 -30.90 -7.91
N ALA A 126 -29.18 -30.26 -6.76
CA ALA A 126 -29.89 -30.58 -5.53
C ALA A 126 -29.90 -29.35 -4.60
N HIS A 127 -31.05 -28.71 -4.48
CA HIS A 127 -31.36 -27.81 -3.38
C HIS A 127 -31.33 -28.62 -2.07
N ALA A 128 -30.34 -28.32 -1.22
CA ALA A 128 -30.38 -28.68 0.19
C ALA A 128 -30.01 -27.43 1.00
N ALA A 129 -30.97 -26.98 1.80
CA ALA A 129 -30.81 -25.92 2.78
C ALA A 129 -29.61 -26.23 3.69
N ARG A 130 -28.56 -25.40 3.63
CA ARG A 130 -27.50 -25.42 4.63
C ARG A 130 -27.95 -24.56 5.80
N GLY A 131 -28.06 -25.18 6.97
CA GLY A 131 -28.19 -24.50 8.25
C GLY A 131 -26.93 -23.63 8.57
N PRO A 132 -26.98 -22.81 9.61
CA PRO A 132 -25.89 -21.91 9.99
C PRO A 132 -24.59 -22.72 10.18
N SER A 133 -23.54 -22.31 9.50
CA SER A 133 -22.22 -22.95 9.55
C SER A 133 -21.60 -22.68 10.91
N ASP A 134 -21.43 -23.68 11.75
CA ASP A 134 -20.63 -23.71 12.98
C ASP A 134 -19.12 -23.67 12.66
N ALA A 135 -18.65 -22.72 11.84
CA ALA A 135 -17.25 -22.43 11.74
C ALA A 135 -16.88 -21.47 12.88
N PRO A 136 -15.85 -21.78 13.72
CA PRO A 136 -15.42 -20.86 14.76
C PRO A 136 -15.14 -19.49 14.16
N ASP A 137 -15.64 -18.43 14.80
CA ASP A 137 -15.55 -17.03 14.37
C ASP A 137 -14.14 -16.66 13.90
N ALA A 138 -13.99 -16.55 12.57
CA ALA A 138 -12.76 -16.02 12.01
C ALA A 138 -12.65 -14.54 12.45
N PRO A 139 -11.46 -14.07 12.86
CA PRO A 139 -11.31 -12.68 13.27
C PRO A 139 -11.74 -11.75 12.15
N ALA A 140 -12.61 -10.79 12.47
CA ALA A 140 -13.07 -9.79 11.52
C ALA A 140 -11.92 -8.80 11.27
N VAL A 141 -11.23 -8.96 10.13
CA VAL A 141 -10.15 -8.06 9.67
C VAL A 141 -10.46 -7.64 8.25
N ARG A 142 -10.39 -6.33 7.98
CA ARG A 142 -10.40 -5.81 6.61
C ARG A 142 -9.06 -5.15 6.29
N PHE A 143 -8.66 -5.30 5.04
CA PHE A 143 -7.50 -4.63 4.45
C PHE A 143 -8.00 -3.61 3.43
N VAL A 144 -7.56 -2.37 3.57
CA VAL A 144 -7.91 -1.25 2.70
C VAL A 144 -6.62 -0.75 2.07
N GLY A 145 -6.47 -0.84 0.75
CA GLY A 145 -5.19 -0.55 0.12
C GLY A 145 -5.25 0.34 -1.11
N THR A 146 -4.19 1.15 -1.27
CA THR A 146 -3.94 2.00 -2.43
C THR A 146 -2.48 2.44 -2.45
N THR A 147 -1.92 2.72 -3.64
CA THR A 147 -0.59 3.34 -3.76
C THR A 147 -0.49 4.63 -2.95
N LEU A 148 -1.59 5.36 -2.82
CA LEU A 148 -1.76 6.65 -2.16
C LEU A 148 -1.13 7.81 -2.93
N TRP A 149 0.08 7.63 -3.52
CA TRP A 149 0.88 8.70 -4.11
C TRP A 149 1.08 9.85 -3.11
N THR A 150 1.53 11.03 -3.57
CA THR A 150 1.65 12.21 -2.71
C THR A 150 1.01 13.43 -3.35
N ASP A 151 0.31 14.23 -2.53
CA ASP A 151 -0.31 15.49 -2.94
C ASP A 151 0.64 16.70 -2.88
N PHE A 152 1.86 16.49 -2.34
CA PHE A 152 2.88 17.52 -2.13
C PHE A 152 2.47 18.65 -1.16
N ASP A 153 1.44 18.41 -0.36
CA ASP A 153 0.90 19.41 0.57
C ASP A 153 1.40 19.23 2.02
N ALA A 154 2.14 18.16 2.30
CA ALA A 154 2.50 17.75 3.66
C ALA A 154 3.28 18.82 4.47
N LEU A 155 4.04 19.70 3.81
CA LEU A 155 4.82 20.76 4.46
C LEU A 155 4.15 22.14 4.45
N GLY A 156 2.90 22.19 4.05
CA GLY A 156 2.10 23.42 4.13
C GLY A 156 1.56 23.68 5.53
N PRO A 157 0.99 24.88 5.77
CA PRO A 157 0.38 25.18 7.05
C PRO A 157 -0.83 24.29 7.33
N THR A 158 -0.84 23.65 8.48
CA THR A 158 -1.89 22.71 8.94
C THR A 158 -3.30 23.33 9.04
N SER A 159 -3.39 24.66 9.03
CA SER A 159 -4.65 25.39 9.19
C SER A 159 -5.57 25.41 7.98
N VAL A 160 -5.11 24.95 6.80
CA VAL A 160 -5.92 24.94 5.57
C VAL A 160 -6.94 23.80 5.55
N LEU A 161 -6.64 22.70 6.27
CA LEU A 161 -7.52 21.51 6.31
C LEU A 161 -8.66 21.60 7.32
N SER A 162 -8.64 22.54 8.26
CA SER A 162 -9.66 22.70 9.32
C SER A 162 -10.57 23.94 9.18
N ALA A 163 -10.51 24.66 8.07
CA ALA A 163 -11.32 25.86 7.84
C ALA A 163 -12.76 25.54 7.43
N THR A 164 -13.52 24.99 8.37
CA THR A 164 -14.97 25.21 8.40
C THR A 164 -15.22 26.48 9.23
N SER A 165 -15.63 27.54 8.55
CA SER A 165 -16.17 28.81 9.06
C SER A 165 -15.20 29.92 9.47
N SER A 166 -15.46 31.04 8.87
CA SER A 166 -15.01 32.45 9.00
C SER A 166 -13.76 32.82 8.17
N ALA A 167 -14.06 33.36 6.97
CA ALA A 167 -13.10 34.02 6.09
C ALA A 167 -12.53 35.28 6.74
N SER A 168 -11.21 35.27 7.04
CA SER A 168 -10.45 36.45 7.40
C SER A 168 -9.11 36.41 6.67
N SER A 169 -8.38 37.51 6.63
CA SER A 169 -7.09 37.69 5.96
C SER A 169 -6.02 36.63 6.30
N THR A 170 -6.18 35.91 7.40
CA THR A 170 -5.37 34.74 7.80
C THR A 170 -5.50 33.57 6.84
N SER A 171 -6.66 33.36 6.20
CA SER A 171 -6.84 32.25 5.25
C SER A 171 -6.10 32.47 3.91
N ALA A 172 -6.06 33.70 3.41
CA ALA A 172 -5.37 34.03 2.16
C ALA A 172 -3.85 33.85 2.29
N ASN A 173 -3.26 34.25 3.42
CA ASN A 173 -1.84 34.06 3.69
C ASN A 173 -1.48 32.59 3.85
N ALA A 174 -2.29 31.81 4.55
CA ALA A 174 -2.09 30.36 4.70
C ALA A 174 -2.17 29.65 3.33
N TRP A 175 -3.13 30.02 2.49
CA TRP A 175 -3.25 29.48 1.14
C TRP A 175 -2.02 29.81 0.26
N ALA A 176 -1.55 31.06 0.28
CA ALA A 176 -0.35 31.49 -0.45
C ALA A 176 0.90 30.73 0.02
N GLN A 177 1.04 30.50 1.34
CA GLN A 177 2.12 29.71 1.92
C GLN A 177 2.04 28.23 1.47
N GLN A 178 0.85 27.65 1.44
CA GLN A 178 0.62 26.30 0.94
C GLN A 178 1.04 26.16 -0.53
N GLN A 179 0.63 27.10 -1.39
CA GLN A 179 1.01 27.10 -2.79
C GLN A 179 2.54 27.22 -2.94
N THR A 180 3.16 28.11 -2.18
CA THR A 180 4.63 28.28 -2.21
C THR A 180 5.36 27.01 -1.76
N ALA A 181 4.88 26.31 -0.73
CA ALA A 181 5.45 25.05 -0.26
C ALA A 181 5.32 23.97 -1.33
N ARG A 182 4.13 23.82 -1.92
CA ARG A 182 3.85 22.87 -3.02
C ARG A 182 4.72 23.12 -4.24
N ASP A 183 4.89 24.38 -4.67
CA ASP A 183 5.74 24.73 -5.80
C ASP A 183 7.21 24.33 -5.57
N LYS A 184 7.69 24.46 -4.33
CA LYS A 184 9.04 23.99 -3.98
C LYS A 184 9.11 22.46 -4.03
N ALA A 185 8.11 21.76 -3.51
CA ALA A 185 8.03 20.32 -3.55
C ALA A 185 7.93 19.79 -5.00
N PHE A 186 7.12 20.41 -5.85
CA PHE A 186 7.01 20.08 -7.28
C PHE A 186 8.35 20.22 -8.00
N ARG A 187 9.10 21.30 -7.76
CA ARG A 187 10.43 21.47 -8.37
C ARG A 187 11.40 20.39 -7.93
N ALA A 188 11.39 20.03 -6.64
CA ALA A 188 12.23 18.96 -6.12
C ALA A 188 11.87 17.60 -6.73
N ALA A 189 10.57 17.25 -6.77
CA ALA A 189 10.10 16.00 -7.32
C ALA A 189 10.33 15.89 -8.82
N ASN A 190 10.05 16.92 -9.59
CA ASN A 190 10.20 16.93 -11.05
C ASN A 190 11.64 16.66 -11.51
N TYR A 191 12.64 16.95 -10.69
CA TYR A 191 14.02 16.58 -10.98
C TYR A 191 14.21 15.07 -11.07
N TYR A 192 13.52 14.31 -10.19
CA TYR A 192 13.56 12.84 -10.18
C TYR A 192 12.57 12.22 -11.17
N LEU A 193 11.35 12.75 -11.26
CA LEU A 193 10.31 12.25 -12.15
C LEU A 193 10.69 12.31 -13.62
N LYS A 194 11.45 13.34 -14.03
CA LYS A 194 12.04 13.41 -15.37
C LYS A 194 13.03 12.28 -15.67
N LYS A 195 13.62 11.66 -14.64
CA LYS A 195 14.53 10.52 -14.80
C LYS A 195 13.80 9.19 -14.76
N ALA A 196 12.68 9.13 -14.05
CA ALA A 196 11.80 7.98 -14.00
C ALA A 196 11.18 7.68 -15.39
N LEU A 197 10.97 8.71 -16.23
CA LEU A 197 10.45 8.60 -17.59
C LEU A 197 9.07 7.93 -17.68
N THR A 198 8.32 7.90 -16.59
CA THR A 198 6.91 7.48 -16.64
C THR A 198 6.13 8.43 -17.50
N THR A 199 5.33 7.90 -18.44
CA THR A 199 4.47 8.69 -19.31
C THR A 199 3.00 8.44 -19.02
N ARG A 200 2.17 9.42 -19.37
CA ARG A 200 0.72 9.27 -19.40
C ARG A 200 0.14 10.13 -20.50
N HIS A 201 -0.71 9.57 -21.36
CA HIS A 201 -1.27 10.25 -22.53
C HIS A 201 -0.19 10.83 -23.48
N GLY A 202 0.96 10.17 -23.57
CA GLY A 202 2.09 10.60 -24.42
C GLY A 202 3.00 11.67 -23.82
N GLU A 203 2.69 12.18 -22.62
CA GLU A 203 3.48 13.19 -21.92
C GLU A 203 4.14 12.60 -20.67
N LEU A 204 5.24 13.22 -20.18
CA LEU A 204 5.86 12.82 -18.92
C LEU A 204 4.89 13.06 -17.75
N MET A 205 4.71 12.04 -16.92
CA MET A 205 3.96 12.13 -15.68
C MET A 205 4.80 12.84 -14.62
N LEU A 206 4.59 14.15 -14.47
CA LEU A 206 5.29 14.99 -13.50
C LEU A 206 4.46 15.19 -12.23
N ALA A 207 4.98 16.00 -11.29
CA ALA A 207 4.39 16.20 -9.97
C ALA A 207 2.91 16.62 -10.00
N ALA A 208 2.48 17.40 -10.99
CA ALA A 208 1.09 17.79 -11.12
C ALA A 208 0.17 16.57 -11.39
N GLN A 209 0.54 15.73 -12.36
CA GLN A 209 -0.22 14.52 -12.69
C GLN A 209 -0.13 13.47 -11.57
N MET A 210 1.01 13.39 -10.87
CA MET A 210 1.14 12.53 -9.68
C MET A 210 0.18 12.99 -8.58
N ARG A 211 0.08 14.30 -8.36
CA ARG A 211 -0.88 14.89 -7.41
C ARG A 211 -2.32 14.54 -7.75
N ASP A 212 -2.69 14.56 -9.01
CA ASP A 212 -4.05 14.18 -9.43
C ASP A 212 -4.36 12.73 -9.03
N GLN A 213 -3.40 11.82 -9.18
CA GLN A 213 -3.54 10.44 -8.70
C GLN A 213 -3.64 10.36 -7.17
N ALA A 214 -2.82 11.15 -6.47
CA ALA A 214 -2.87 11.20 -5.01
C ALA A 214 -4.25 11.65 -4.49
N LEU A 215 -4.83 12.69 -5.08
CA LEU A 215 -6.14 13.18 -4.68
C LEU A 215 -7.25 12.15 -4.91
N LEU A 216 -7.18 11.40 -6.03
CA LEU A 216 -8.10 10.29 -6.28
C LEU A 216 -7.95 9.18 -5.22
N CYS A 217 -6.71 8.79 -4.92
CA CYS A 217 -6.42 7.77 -3.90
C CYS A 217 -6.86 8.23 -2.50
N GLN A 218 -6.58 9.47 -2.14
CA GLN A 218 -6.96 10.03 -0.82
C GLN A 218 -8.47 10.13 -0.64
N THR A 219 -9.20 10.57 -1.69
CA THR A 219 -10.67 10.62 -1.65
C THR A 219 -11.23 9.22 -1.42
N TRP A 220 -10.82 8.27 -2.25
CA TRP A 220 -11.24 6.88 -2.11
C TRP A 220 -10.88 6.28 -0.74
N LEU A 221 -9.66 6.53 -0.26
CA LEU A 221 -9.18 6.01 1.02
C LEU A 221 -9.99 6.55 2.21
N ARG A 222 -10.33 7.85 2.18
CA ARG A 222 -11.20 8.46 3.20
C ARG A 222 -12.56 7.79 3.22
N ASP A 223 -13.17 7.60 2.07
CA ASP A 223 -14.47 6.95 1.96
C ASP A 223 -14.39 5.51 2.49
N ALA A 224 -13.41 4.73 2.02
CA ALA A 224 -13.23 3.33 2.41
C ALA A 224 -12.93 3.15 3.91
N LEU A 225 -12.13 4.04 4.52
CA LEU A 225 -11.84 3.97 5.96
C LEU A 225 -13.03 4.39 6.82
N ASN A 226 -13.89 5.29 6.33
CA ASN A 226 -15.11 5.72 7.03
C ASN A 226 -16.27 4.73 6.90
N GLU A 227 -16.21 3.76 5.96
CA GLU A 227 -17.21 2.70 5.90
C GLU A 227 -17.24 1.92 7.23
N PRO A 228 -18.41 1.78 7.87
CA PRO A 228 -18.53 1.04 9.12
C PRO A 228 -18.03 -0.40 8.99
N PHE A 229 -17.21 -0.84 9.93
CA PHE A 229 -16.74 -2.22 10.00
C PHE A 229 -16.58 -2.65 11.44
N ASP A 230 -17.28 -3.70 11.81
CA ASP A 230 -17.17 -4.31 13.15
C ASP A 230 -15.99 -5.28 13.18
N GLY A 231 -14.79 -4.74 13.34
CA GLY A 231 -13.56 -5.51 13.31
C GLY A 231 -12.30 -4.64 13.31
N THR A 232 -11.19 -5.24 12.92
CA THR A 232 -9.89 -4.59 12.84
C THR A 232 -9.61 -4.13 11.41
N THR A 233 -9.29 -2.85 11.23
CA THR A 233 -8.93 -2.27 9.92
C THR A 233 -7.41 -2.15 9.80
N VAL A 234 -6.88 -2.67 8.69
CA VAL A 234 -5.49 -2.51 8.27
C VAL A 234 -5.45 -1.67 7.01
N ALA A 235 -4.82 -0.50 7.06
CA ALA A 235 -4.51 0.29 5.88
C ALA A 235 -3.17 -0.15 5.30
N ILE A 236 -3.08 -0.27 3.97
CA ILE A 236 -1.86 -0.64 3.26
C ILE A 236 -1.65 0.38 2.14
N THR A 237 -0.53 1.12 2.20
CA THR A 237 -0.18 2.08 1.16
C THR A 237 1.27 1.89 0.72
N HIS A 238 1.64 2.43 -0.43
CA HIS A 238 3.06 2.53 -0.76
C HIS A 238 3.65 3.81 -0.17
N PHE A 239 3.07 4.97 -0.47
CA PHE A 239 3.51 6.24 0.11
C PHE A 239 3.12 6.34 1.58
N ALA A 240 3.97 7.04 2.37
CA ALA A 240 3.74 7.21 3.80
C ALA A 240 2.53 8.13 4.09
N PRO A 241 1.69 7.78 5.08
CA PRO A 241 0.52 8.58 5.44
C PRO A 241 0.86 9.84 6.23
N SER A 242 2.02 9.91 6.87
CA SER A 242 2.38 10.94 7.83
C SER A 242 3.85 11.35 7.71
N LEU A 243 4.13 12.61 8.00
CA LEU A 243 5.51 13.13 8.14
C LEU A 243 6.30 12.46 9.28
N LYS A 244 5.63 11.76 10.20
CA LYS A 244 6.31 10.99 11.26
C LYS A 244 7.09 9.80 10.70
N SER A 245 6.78 9.35 9.48
CA SER A 245 7.54 8.33 8.76
C SER A 245 8.76 8.90 8.03
N ALA A 246 8.93 10.23 7.95
CA ALA A 246 10.02 10.84 7.21
C ALA A 246 11.38 10.36 7.72
N ASP A 247 12.28 10.05 6.79
CA ASP A 247 13.62 9.58 7.11
C ASP A 247 14.43 10.69 7.81
N PRO A 248 14.84 10.49 9.07
CA PRO A 248 15.54 11.51 9.84
C PRO A 248 16.92 11.89 9.23
N ARG A 249 17.50 11.03 8.39
CA ARG A 249 18.78 11.28 7.72
C ARG A 249 18.74 12.52 6.81
N TYR A 250 17.58 12.82 6.24
CA TYR A 250 17.41 13.90 5.27
C TYR A 250 16.76 15.17 5.86
N GLY A 251 16.17 15.07 7.07
CA GLY A 251 15.43 16.16 7.68
C GLY A 251 14.18 16.55 6.90
N MET A 252 13.55 17.66 7.31
CA MET A 252 12.37 18.21 6.63
C MET A 252 12.79 19.19 5.53
N THR A 253 12.81 18.72 4.30
CA THR A 253 13.12 19.50 3.09
C THR A 253 11.90 19.58 2.18
N PRO A 254 11.85 20.49 1.21
CA PRO A 254 10.74 20.51 0.25
C PRO A 254 10.50 19.16 -0.44
N GLY A 255 11.56 18.36 -0.66
CA GLY A 255 11.47 17.01 -1.21
C GLY A 255 10.70 16.03 -0.33
N THR A 256 10.66 16.24 1.00
CA THR A 256 9.95 15.35 1.94
C THR A 256 8.46 15.25 1.61
N ALA A 257 7.83 16.33 1.12
CA ALA A 257 6.45 16.31 0.65
C ALA A 257 6.25 15.50 -0.65
N GLY A 258 7.32 15.04 -1.29
CA GLY A 258 7.27 14.08 -2.40
C GLY A 258 7.30 12.62 -1.94
N PHE A 259 7.49 12.37 -0.64
CA PHE A 259 7.59 11.03 -0.06
C PHE A 259 6.53 10.75 1.00
N CYS A 260 6.05 11.78 1.68
CA CYS A 260 5.07 11.68 2.75
C CYS A 260 3.84 12.52 2.46
N ASN A 261 2.71 12.04 2.92
CA ASN A 261 1.48 12.82 3.05
C ASN A 261 1.36 13.37 4.50
N ALA A 262 0.34 14.16 4.76
CA ALA A 262 -0.04 14.63 6.11
C ALA A 262 -1.49 14.25 6.39
N LEU A 263 -1.76 12.94 6.45
CA LEU A 263 -3.08 12.34 6.63
C LEU A 263 -3.24 11.79 8.06
N ASP A 264 -2.65 12.48 9.04
CA ASP A 264 -2.72 12.05 10.45
C ASP A 264 -4.16 11.97 10.98
N ASP A 265 -5.10 12.67 10.35
CA ASP A 265 -6.53 12.61 10.64
C ASP A 265 -7.18 11.26 10.26
N LEU A 266 -6.57 10.49 9.36
CA LEU A 266 -7.03 9.15 8.98
C LEU A 266 -6.47 8.04 9.87
N LEU A 267 -5.38 8.30 10.61
CA LEU A 267 -4.77 7.28 11.46
C LEU A 267 -5.75 6.67 12.48
N PRO A 268 -6.65 7.44 13.14
CA PRO A 268 -7.61 6.87 14.09
C PRO A 268 -8.59 5.85 13.48
N LEU A 269 -8.73 5.82 12.15
CA LEU A 269 -9.66 4.94 11.44
C LEU A 269 -9.07 3.54 11.15
N ALA A 270 -7.77 3.32 11.44
CA ALA A 270 -7.10 2.04 11.28
C ALA A 270 -6.33 1.67 12.55
N GLN A 271 -6.25 0.37 12.86
CA GLN A 271 -5.43 -0.13 13.97
C GLN A 271 -3.98 -0.36 13.55
N LEU A 272 -3.76 -0.64 12.27
CA LEU A 272 -2.45 -0.86 11.68
C LEU A 272 -2.38 -0.19 10.32
N TRP A 273 -1.26 0.47 10.03
CA TRP A 273 -0.95 1.04 8.73
C TRP A 273 0.41 0.54 8.26
N LEU A 274 0.44 -0.15 7.12
CA LEU A 274 1.64 -0.68 6.50
C LEU A 274 2.00 0.16 5.29
N HIS A 275 3.29 0.52 5.15
CA HIS A 275 3.73 1.30 3.98
C HIS A 275 5.18 1.01 3.56
N GLY A 276 5.65 1.63 2.47
CA GLY A 276 7.00 1.59 1.93
C GLY A 276 7.54 2.97 1.58
N HIS A 277 8.19 3.08 0.43
CA HIS A 277 8.63 4.28 -0.31
C HIS A 277 9.82 5.05 0.28
N LEU A 278 9.95 5.15 1.58
CA LEU A 278 10.97 6.00 2.22
C LEU A 278 12.36 5.35 2.33
N HIS A 279 12.49 4.06 2.05
CA HIS A 279 13.70 3.25 2.26
C HIS A 279 14.29 3.42 3.67
N ALA A 280 13.44 3.73 4.64
CA ALA A 280 13.77 3.80 6.05
C ALA A 280 12.75 2.99 6.84
N PRO A 281 13.17 2.00 7.63
CA PRO A 281 12.26 1.26 8.50
C PRO A 281 11.58 2.20 9.48
N SER A 282 10.30 1.99 9.71
CA SER A 282 9.54 2.70 10.73
C SER A 282 8.63 1.76 11.49
N ASP A 283 8.46 2.01 12.79
CA ASP A 283 7.51 1.31 13.65
C ASP A 283 7.16 2.23 14.80
N TYR A 284 6.03 2.90 14.71
CA TYR A 284 5.56 3.84 15.72
C TYR A 284 4.04 3.80 15.86
N THR A 285 3.54 4.33 16.97
CA THR A 285 2.08 4.48 17.19
C THR A 285 1.72 5.96 17.23
N ALA A 286 0.69 6.32 16.47
CA ALA A 286 0.11 7.66 16.47
C ALA A 286 -1.41 7.58 16.40
N SER A 287 -2.11 8.34 17.23
CA SER A 287 -3.58 8.38 17.29
C SER A 287 -4.23 6.98 17.40
N GLY A 288 -3.60 6.05 18.10
CA GLY A 288 -4.08 4.67 18.25
C GLY A 288 -3.75 3.72 17.08
N CYS A 289 -3.20 4.22 15.99
CA CYS A 289 -2.74 3.43 14.85
C CYS A 289 -1.25 3.10 14.96
N ARG A 290 -0.87 1.83 14.82
CA ARG A 290 0.53 1.43 14.64
C ARG A 290 0.91 1.57 13.16
N VAL A 291 1.94 2.35 12.85
CA VAL A 291 2.44 2.59 11.49
C VAL A 291 3.77 1.90 11.31
N VAL A 292 3.88 1.03 10.28
CA VAL A 292 5.05 0.16 10.10
C VAL A 292 5.51 0.15 8.65
N ALA A 293 6.84 0.23 8.44
CA ALA A 293 7.50 0.04 7.16
C ALA A 293 8.72 -0.87 7.30
N ASN A 294 8.94 -1.76 6.32
CA ASN A 294 10.09 -2.68 6.26
C ASN A 294 10.68 -2.71 4.84
N PRO A 295 11.26 -1.58 4.38
CA PRO A 295 11.82 -1.46 3.04
C PRO A 295 13.21 -2.09 2.93
N LEU A 296 13.50 -2.75 1.79
CA LEU A 296 14.86 -3.18 1.44
C LEU A 296 15.70 -1.98 0.97
N GLY A 297 15.17 -1.18 0.05
CA GLY A 297 15.86 -0.03 -0.52
C GLY A 297 17.07 -0.41 -1.38
N TYR A 298 17.92 0.57 -1.67
CA TYR A 298 19.09 0.41 -2.51
C TYR A 298 20.36 0.08 -1.69
N ALA A 299 20.93 -1.11 -1.87
CA ALA A 299 22.16 -1.53 -1.17
C ALA A 299 23.33 -0.56 -1.41
N ARG A 300 23.44 0.03 -2.62
CA ARG A 300 24.47 1.04 -2.94
C ARG A 300 24.39 2.31 -2.09
N LYS A 301 23.24 2.55 -1.44
CA LYS A 301 23.01 3.69 -0.53
C LYS A 301 23.00 3.28 0.95
N ASN A 302 23.29 2.01 1.25
CA ASN A 302 23.20 1.42 2.60
C ASN A 302 21.80 1.49 3.22
N GLU A 303 20.75 1.48 2.40
CA GLU A 303 19.36 1.56 2.85
C GLU A 303 18.86 0.24 3.46
N GLN A 304 19.46 -0.89 3.09
CA GLN A 304 19.08 -2.24 3.54
C GLN A 304 19.37 -2.52 5.01
N THR A 305 20.07 -1.65 5.74
CA THR A 305 20.60 -1.94 7.09
C THR A 305 19.53 -2.34 8.11
N GLY A 306 18.31 -1.83 7.98
CA GLY A 306 17.20 -2.14 8.88
C GLY A 306 16.22 -3.19 8.35
N PHE A 307 16.38 -3.64 7.11
CA PHE A 307 15.47 -4.58 6.47
C PHE A 307 15.58 -5.99 7.07
N LYS A 308 14.42 -6.65 7.21
CA LYS A 308 14.32 -8.04 7.66
C LYS A 308 13.42 -8.82 6.71
N GLY A 309 13.96 -9.79 5.95
CA GLY A 309 13.17 -10.57 4.99
C GLY A 309 12.05 -11.40 5.64
N GLY A 310 12.21 -11.82 6.88
CA GLY A 310 11.20 -12.54 7.67
C GLY A 310 10.45 -11.65 8.67
N PHE A 311 10.34 -10.34 8.42
CA PHE A 311 9.67 -9.41 9.35
C PHE A 311 8.17 -9.69 9.44
N VAL A 312 7.69 -9.98 10.64
CA VAL A 312 6.28 -10.25 10.92
C VAL A 312 5.71 -9.18 11.85
N VAL A 313 4.62 -8.58 11.42
CA VAL A 313 3.78 -7.70 12.23
C VAL A 313 2.64 -8.53 12.81
N GLU A 314 2.55 -8.57 14.13
CA GLU A 314 1.42 -9.19 14.82
C GLU A 314 0.31 -8.17 15.02
N LEU A 315 -0.89 -8.51 14.54
CA LEU A 315 -2.10 -7.72 14.68
C LEU A 315 -3.01 -8.41 15.71
N PRO A 316 -3.16 -7.85 16.91
CA PRO A 316 -4.16 -8.32 17.86
C PRO A 316 -5.57 -8.13 17.29
N VAL A 317 -6.37 -9.18 17.27
CA VAL A 317 -7.73 -9.12 16.73
C VAL A 317 -8.75 -9.35 17.83
N LYS A 318 -9.80 -8.54 17.82
CA LYS A 318 -10.97 -8.74 18.66
C LYS A 318 -11.92 -9.69 17.96
N TYR A 319 -12.52 -10.61 18.70
CA TYR A 319 -13.69 -11.35 18.20
C TYR A 319 -14.91 -10.43 18.31
N GLY A 320 -15.72 -10.35 17.27
CA GLY A 320 -17.05 -9.79 17.37
C GLY A 320 -17.86 -10.63 18.36
N ILE A 321 -18.27 -10.01 19.47
CA ILE A 321 -19.26 -10.61 20.35
C ILE A 321 -20.60 -10.38 19.64
N PHE A 322 -21.09 -11.38 18.89
CA PHE A 322 -22.48 -11.34 18.45
C PHE A 322 -23.35 -11.53 19.72
N PRO A 323 -24.24 -10.58 20.04
CA PRO A 323 -25.24 -10.83 21.06
C PRO A 323 -26.08 -12.01 20.61
N HIS A 324 -26.16 -13.07 21.41
CA HIS A 324 -27.15 -14.12 21.21
C HIS A 324 -28.52 -13.44 21.25
N PRO A 325 -29.38 -13.66 20.26
CA PRO A 325 -30.79 -13.29 20.40
C PRO A 325 -31.38 -14.19 21.49
N ASP A 326 -31.87 -13.55 22.58
CA ASP A 326 -32.69 -14.18 23.61
C ASP A 326 -34.01 -14.72 23.02
#